data_6440d517f89043bff6e5ac1363b88fad
#
_entry.id   6440d517f89043bff6e5ac1363b88fad
#
_cell.length_a   1.000
_cell.length_b   1.000
_cell.length_c   1.000
_cell.angle_alpha   90.00
_cell.angle_beta   90.00
_cell.angle_gamma   90.00
#
_symmetry.space_group_name_H-M   'P 1'
#
loop_
_entity.id
_entity.type
_entity.pdbx_description
1 polymer ?
#
loop_
_entity_poly.entity_id
_entity_poly.type
_entity_poly.pdbx_seq_one_letter_code
_entity_poly.pdbx_strand_id
1 'polypeptide(L)'
;MSEIVASRADRLLRTKRLREGDLMWPGPDPPSGTPPGGRDRPGAFPARRIVRPGAGWYALPACLALLAIAGYVTVAAFLWDDSRAADGPPGAGDPVTGVPVQLSRGHGYFVYVRAGRPSPFACTIEAGGRVGYVRLTRQNSWGAGERPGFRYTATFESPVTGKAAFRCGGTDGPIVVTPDDTADTYLRLTALASAGLAAAAVVLFAVTFLRRALAGRAAGRAETRFRT
;
A
#
# COMPACT_ATOMS: atom_id res chain seq x y z
N MET A 1 2.25 28.49 -7.37
CA MET A 1 3.10 27.27 -7.23
C MET A 1 2.71 26.14 -8.21
N SER A 2 1.77 26.36 -9.13
CA SER A 2 1.27 25.30 -10.04
C SER A 2 2.00 25.19 -11.39
N GLU A 3 2.85 26.13 -11.77
CA GLU A 3 3.50 26.13 -13.10
C GLU A 3 4.82 25.34 -13.20
N ILE A 4 5.45 25.01 -12.06
CA ILE A 4 6.75 24.32 -12.05
C ILE A 4 6.61 22.80 -12.28
N VAL A 5 5.45 22.23 -12.04
CA VAL A 5 5.22 20.78 -12.17
C VAL A 5 4.97 20.35 -13.63
N ALA A 6 4.39 21.22 -14.45
CA ALA A 6 4.09 20.91 -15.86
C ALA A 6 5.35 20.83 -16.76
N SER A 7 6.41 21.57 -16.43
CA SER A 7 7.64 21.60 -17.25
C SER A 7 8.53 20.35 -17.12
N ARG A 8 8.33 19.53 -16.08
CA ARG A 8 9.16 18.33 -15.84
C ARG A 8 8.63 17.09 -16.55
N ALA A 9 7.33 17.02 -16.79
CA ALA A 9 6.69 15.88 -17.47
C ALA A 9 7.01 15.84 -18.97
N ASP A 10 7.15 17.01 -19.60
CA ASP A 10 7.39 17.12 -21.05
C ASP A 10 8.82 16.73 -21.47
N ARG A 11 9.80 16.83 -20.56
CA ARG A 11 11.18 16.41 -20.83
C ARG A 11 11.38 14.88 -20.82
N LEU A 12 10.58 14.16 -20.06
CA LEU A 12 10.70 12.70 -19.97
C LEU A 12 10.04 11.96 -21.16
N LEU A 13 9.10 12.61 -21.83
CA LEU A 13 8.45 12.02 -23.01
C LEU A 13 9.28 12.21 -24.30
N ARG A 14 10.18 13.16 -24.35
CA ARG A 14 11.02 13.44 -25.53
C ARG A 14 12.22 12.50 -25.68
N THR A 15 12.71 11.92 -24.61
CA THR A 15 13.85 10.98 -24.64
C THR A 15 13.48 9.56 -25.00
N LYS A 16 12.17 9.19 -24.94
CA LYS A 16 11.70 7.84 -25.26
C LYS A 16 11.51 7.60 -26.75
N ARG A 17 11.41 8.64 -27.56
CA ARG A 17 11.11 8.54 -29.01
C ARG A 17 12.33 8.36 -29.95
N LEU A 18 13.55 8.45 -29.41
CA LEU A 18 14.78 8.35 -30.21
C LEU A 18 15.49 6.99 -30.15
N ARG A 19 14.87 5.99 -29.50
CA ARG A 19 15.50 4.66 -29.32
C ARG A 19 14.81 3.50 -30.05
N GLU A 20 13.78 3.77 -30.83
CA GLU A 20 13.01 2.72 -31.53
C GLU A 20 13.40 2.55 -33.02
N GLY A 21 14.45 3.20 -33.48
CA GLY A 21 14.80 3.24 -34.91
C GLY A 21 15.92 2.32 -35.40
N ASP A 22 16.71 1.69 -34.54
CA ASP A 22 17.94 0.99 -34.98
C ASP A 22 18.07 -0.46 -34.49
N LEU A 23 16.98 -1.22 -34.46
CA LEU A 23 17.07 -2.67 -34.39
C LEU A 23 16.88 -3.26 -35.78
N MET A 24 17.80 -2.92 -36.70
CA MET A 24 17.99 -3.66 -37.93
C MET A 24 18.63 -5.00 -37.55
N TRP A 25 17.80 -6.03 -37.49
CA TRP A 25 18.23 -7.41 -37.30
C TRP A 25 19.11 -7.79 -38.49
N PRO A 26 20.38 -8.20 -38.30
CA PRO A 26 21.16 -8.76 -39.42
C PRO A 26 20.45 -10.07 -39.86
N GLY A 27 19.99 -10.08 -41.10
CA GLY A 27 19.37 -11.25 -41.69
C GLY A 27 20.34 -12.46 -41.64
N PRO A 28 19.82 -13.67 -41.56
CA PRO A 28 20.65 -14.87 -41.54
C PRO A 28 21.38 -14.99 -42.89
N ASP A 29 22.71 -15.05 -42.84
CA ASP A 29 23.53 -15.39 -43.98
C ASP A 29 23.08 -16.74 -44.59
N PRO A 30 22.99 -16.88 -45.91
CA PRO A 30 22.64 -18.14 -46.54
C PRO A 30 23.73 -19.18 -46.25
N PRO A 31 23.36 -20.41 -45.90
CA PRO A 31 24.33 -21.45 -45.59
C PRO A 31 25.05 -21.85 -46.88
N SER A 32 26.29 -21.41 -47.01
CA SER A 32 27.22 -21.90 -48.02
C SER A 32 27.77 -23.26 -47.61
N GLY A 33 27.52 -24.26 -48.45
CA GLY A 33 28.31 -25.48 -48.48
C GLY A 33 27.74 -26.65 -47.63
N THR A 34 26.84 -27.41 -48.30
CA THR A 34 26.55 -28.78 -47.91
C THR A 34 27.72 -29.70 -48.32
N PRO A 35 28.45 -30.35 -47.39
CA PRO A 35 29.36 -31.44 -47.77
C PRO A 35 28.53 -32.68 -48.14
N PRO A 36 28.78 -33.32 -49.25
CA PRO A 36 28.10 -34.55 -49.64
C PRO A 36 28.68 -35.74 -48.85
N GLY A 37 27.82 -36.46 -48.17
CA GLY A 37 28.16 -37.80 -47.68
C GLY A 37 28.23 -38.01 -46.17
N GLY A 38 27.19 -37.66 -45.44
CA GLY A 38 26.95 -38.17 -44.09
C GLY A 38 25.80 -39.17 -44.11
N ARG A 39 26.12 -40.47 -44.02
CA ARG A 39 25.13 -41.55 -43.85
C ARG A 39 24.20 -41.17 -42.70
N ASP A 40 22.91 -41.00 -43.05
CA ASP A 40 21.82 -40.86 -42.09
C ASP A 40 21.89 -41.98 -41.07
N ARG A 41 22.30 -41.66 -39.83
CA ARG A 41 22.10 -42.55 -38.71
C ARG A 41 20.64 -42.42 -38.27
N PRO A 42 19.77 -43.40 -38.59
CA PRO A 42 18.42 -43.38 -38.12
C PRO A 42 18.45 -43.64 -36.62
N GLY A 43 18.07 -42.65 -35.82
CA GLY A 43 17.85 -42.87 -34.38
C GLY A 43 18.44 -41.89 -33.40
N ALA A 44 19.09 -40.81 -33.83
CA ALA A 44 19.46 -39.74 -32.90
C ALA A 44 18.23 -38.91 -32.54
N PHE A 45 17.40 -39.40 -31.59
CA PHE A 45 16.38 -38.56 -30.99
C PHE A 45 17.06 -37.27 -30.49
N PRO A 46 16.54 -36.10 -30.90
CA PRO A 46 17.11 -34.84 -30.45
C PRO A 46 17.16 -34.86 -28.91
N ALA A 47 18.36 -34.83 -28.38
CA ALA A 47 18.55 -34.80 -26.93
C ALA A 47 17.73 -33.64 -26.36
N ARG A 48 16.66 -33.96 -25.66
CA ARG A 48 15.73 -33.00 -25.07
C ARG A 48 16.56 -32.06 -24.19
N ARG A 49 16.90 -30.88 -24.70
CA ARG A 49 17.63 -29.86 -23.94
C ARG A 49 16.80 -29.56 -22.67
N ILE A 50 17.24 -30.06 -21.54
CA ILE A 50 16.65 -29.71 -20.25
C ILE A 50 17.03 -28.24 -20.03
N VAL A 51 16.11 -27.34 -20.33
CA VAL A 51 16.26 -25.91 -20.08
C VAL A 51 16.26 -25.73 -18.56
N ARG A 52 17.46 -25.60 -18.00
CA ARG A 52 17.59 -25.26 -16.58
C ARG A 52 17.13 -23.82 -16.39
N PRO A 53 16.18 -23.55 -15.47
CA PRO A 53 15.80 -22.18 -15.17
C PRO A 53 17.05 -21.40 -14.70
N GLY A 54 17.35 -20.32 -15.41
CA GLY A 54 18.49 -19.46 -15.07
C GLY A 54 18.29 -18.77 -13.73
N ALA A 55 19.36 -18.21 -13.15
CA ALA A 55 19.32 -17.48 -11.89
C ALA A 55 18.32 -16.29 -11.91
N GLY A 56 18.04 -15.74 -13.08
CA GLY A 56 17.07 -14.64 -13.24
C GLY A 56 15.63 -14.95 -12.77
N TRP A 57 15.24 -16.21 -12.70
CA TRP A 57 13.91 -16.59 -12.19
C TRP A 57 13.72 -16.31 -10.70
N TYR A 58 14.80 -16.15 -9.93
CA TYR A 58 14.75 -15.75 -8.52
C TYR A 58 14.60 -14.24 -8.34
N ALA A 59 14.84 -13.44 -9.39
CA ALA A 59 14.69 -11.99 -9.32
C ALA A 59 13.23 -11.60 -9.08
N LEU A 60 12.27 -12.27 -9.72
CA LEU A 60 10.84 -11.96 -9.58
C LEU A 60 10.36 -12.07 -8.11
N PRO A 61 10.51 -13.23 -7.42
CA PRO A 61 10.10 -13.32 -6.02
C PRO A 61 10.87 -12.39 -5.10
N ALA A 62 12.16 -12.13 -5.38
CA ALA A 62 12.94 -11.16 -4.61
C ALA A 62 12.42 -9.74 -4.77
N CYS A 63 12.10 -9.30 -5.98
CA CYS A 63 11.49 -8.00 -6.25
C CYS A 63 10.13 -7.86 -5.57
N LEU A 64 9.28 -8.89 -5.60
CA LEU A 64 7.98 -8.87 -4.92
C LEU A 64 8.13 -8.73 -3.40
N ALA A 65 9.07 -9.45 -2.79
CA ALA A 65 9.34 -9.33 -1.36
C ALA A 65 9.85 -7.93 -0.99
N LEU A 66 10.76 -7.36 -1.78
CA LEU A 66 11.26 -6.01 -1.57
C LEU A 66 10.15 -4.96 -1.72
N LEU A 67 9.28 -5.09 -2.71
CA LEU A 67 8.14 -4.20 -2.90
C LEU A 67 7.16 -4.28 -1.74
N ALA A 68 6.89 -5.48 -1.21
CA ALA A 68 6.02 -5.66 -0.05
C ALA A 68 6.58 -4.94 1.19
N ILE A 69 7.86 -5.12 1.47
CA ILE A 69 8.52 -4.48 2.61
C ILE A 69 8.61 -2.96 2.42
N ALA A 70 9.11 -2.50 1.28
CA ALA A 70 9.27 -1.08 1.01
C ALA A 70 7.92 -0.35 1.03
N GLY A 71 6.88 -0.94 0.43
CA GLY A 71 5.53 -0.38 0.42
C GLY A 71 4.96 -0.23 1.84
N TYR A 72 5.05 -1.28 2.65
CA TYR A 72 4.59 -1.22 4.04
C TYR A 72 5.35 -0.19 4.86
N VAL A 73 6.68 -0.20 4.82
CA VAL A 73 7.53 0.74 5.58
C VAL A 73 7.25 2.19 5.18
N THR A 74 7.08 2.45 3.89
CA THR A 74 6.77 3.79 3.40
C THR A 74 5.43 4.28 3.94
N VAL A 75 4.35 3.49 3.82
CA VAL A 75 3.03 3.88 4.33
C VAL A 75 3.05 4.02 5.85
N ALA A 76 3.69 3.10 6.57
CA ALA A 76 3.82 3.17 8.02
C ALA A 76 4.58 4.43 8.47
N ALA A 77 5.64 4.82 7.76
CA ALA A 77 6.41 6.02 8.07
C ALA A 77 5.57 7.31 7.87
N PHE A 78 4.74 7.36 6.83
CA PHE A 78 3.88 8.52 6.59
C PHE A 78 2.70 8.64 7.56
N LEU A 79 2.15 7.51 8.01
CA LEU A 79 0.95 7.50 8.88
C LEU A 79 1.29 7.32 10.36
N TRP A 80 2.57 7.32 10.73
CA TRP A 80 3.01 7.01 12.09
C TRP A 80 2.43 7.94 13.15
N ASP A 81 2.43 9.24 12.90
CA ASP A 81 1.92 10.24 13.86
C ASP A 81 0.39 10.19 13.94
N ASP A 82 -0.29 10.01 12.81
CA ASP A 82 -1.75 9.94 12.77
C ASP A 82 -2.28 8.67 13.45
N SER A 83 -1.62 7.52 13.27
CA SER A 83 -2.01 6.28 13.95
C SER A 83 -1.89 6.37 15.48
N ARG A 84 -0.87 7.07 15.99
CA ARG A 84 -0.74 7.32 17.43
C ARG A 84 -1.83 8.23 18.00
N ALA A 85 -2.28 9.20 17.21
CA ALA A 85 -3.39 10.06 17.62
C ALA A 85 -4.72 9.30 17.64
N ALA A 86 -4.90 8.31 16.75
CA ALA A 86 -6.08 7.46 16.69
C ALA A 86 -6.26 6.57 17.93
N ASP A 87 -5.17 6.24 18.65
CA ASP A 87 -5.21 5.48 19.90
C ASP A 87 -5.79 6.25 21.08
N GLY A 88 -6.11 7.55 20.93
CA GLY A 88 -6.68 8.38 21.99
C GLY A 88 -8.07 7.90 22.41
N PRO A 89 -8.40 8.02 23.73
CA PRO A 89 -9.72 7.62 24.21
C PRO A 89 -10.81 8.54 23.64
N PRO A 90 -11.99 7.99 23.28
CA PRO A 90 -13.13 8.79 22.87
C PRO A 90 -13.61 9.66 24.04
N GLY A 91 -13.95 10.93 23.75
CA GLY A 91 -14.65 11.81 24.67
C GLY A 91 -16.16 11.72 24.48
N ALA A 92 -16.90 11.67 25.59
CA ALA A 92 -18.36 11.72 25.54
C ALA A 92 -18.88 12.64 26.64
N GLY A 93 -19.94 13.39 26.38
CA GLY A 93 -20.52 14.30 27.36
C GLY A 93 -21.52 15.29 26.78
N ASP A 94 -21.89 16.24 27.58
CA ASP A 94 -22.80 17.32 27.22
C ASP A 94 -22.02 18.43 26.49
N PRO A 95 -22.45 18.84 25.28
CA PRO A 95 -21.78 19.88 24.52
C PRO A 95 -21.80 21.26 25.17
N VAL A 96 -22.73 21.54 26.07
CA VAL A 96 -22.86 22.85 26.75
C VAL A 96 -21.84 22.96 27.89
N THR A 97 -21.76 21.94 28.75
CA THR A 97 -20.80 21.92 29.85
C THR A 97 -19.37 21.62 29.40
N GLY A 98 -19.22 20.97 28.27
CA GLY A 98 -17.96 20.61 27.63
C GLY A 98 -17.64 19.13 27.76
N VAL A 99 -17.25 18.55 26.66
CA VAL A 99 -16.81 17.15 26.56
C VAL A 99 -15.32 17.07 26.81
N PRO A 100 -14.85 16.33 27.84
CA PRO A 100 -13.43 16.15 28.06
C PRO A 100 -12.84 15.28 26.96
N VAL A 101 -11.82 15.80 26.24
CA VAL A 101 -11.15 15.12 25.14
C VAL A 101 -9.64 15.23 25.27
N GLN A 102 -8.94 14.20 24.84
CA GLN A 102 -7.49 14.25 24.67
C GLN A 102 -7.23 14.54 23.20
N LEU A 103 -6.59 15.66 22.91
CA LEU A 103 -6.37 16.14 21.55
C LEU A 103 -4.88 16.11 21.20
N SER A 104 -4.60 15.92 19.92
CA SER A 104 -3.28 16.09 19.31
C SER A 104 -3.37 17.12 18.19
N ARG A 105 -2.48 18.10 18.20
CA ARG A 105 -2.48 19.19 17.23
C ARG A 105 -2.33 18.66 15.81
N GLY A 106 -3.12 19.20 14.86
CA GLY A 106 -3.07 18.81 13.45
C GLY A 106 -3.80 17.52 13.11
N HIS A 107 -4.33 16.78 14.13
CA HIS A 107 -5.07 15.54 13.89
C HIS A 107 -6.57 15.78 13.78
N GLY A 108 -7.21 14.94 12.95
CA GLY A 108 -8.65 14.94 12.74
C GLY A 108 -9.41 14.24 13.87
N TYR A 109 -10.62 14.73 14.14
CA TYR A 109 -11.53 14.14 15.12
C TYR A 109 -12.94 14.12 14.56
N PHE A 110 -13.63 12.99 14.69
CA PHE A 110 -15.03 12.82 14.33
C PHE A 110 -15.95 13.27 15.45
N VAL A 111 -17.00 14.00 15.09
CA VAL A 111 -18.06 14.46 16.00
C VAL A 111 -19.34 13.72 15.68
N TYR A 112 -19.87 13.04 16.68
CA TYR A 112 -21.14 12.34 16.61
C TYR A 112 -22.14 13.00 17.54
N VAL A 113 -23.34 13.17 17.07
CA VAL A 113 -24.49 13.63 17.90
C VAL A 113 -25.49 12.50 18.05
N ARG A 114 -26.28 12.55 19.09
CA ARG A 114 -27.35 11.59 19.28
C ARG A 114 -28.31 11.62 18.08
N ALA A 115 -28.72 10.45 17.61
CA ALA A 115 -29.63 10.34 16.47
C ALA A 115 -30.94 11.12 16.73
N GLY A 116 -31.41 11.85 15.72
CA GLY A 116 -32.58 12.73 15.82
C GLY A 116 -32.32 14.13 16.38
N ARG A 117 -31.09 14.43 16.83
CA ARG A 117 -30.74 15.78 17.31
C ARG A 117 -30.12 16.62 16.20
N PRO A 118 -30.24 17.97 16.26
CA PRO A 118 -29.63 18.86 15.27
C PRO A 118 -28.13 18.75 15.26
N SER A 119 -27.50 19.02 14.12
CA SER A 119 -26.05 19.06 14.00
C SER A 119 -25.48 20.32 14.62
N PRO A 120 -24.34 20.27 15.33
CA PRO A 120 -23.69 21.44 15.86
C PRO A 120 -23.22 22.37 14.74
N PHE A 121 -23.29 23.67 14.93
CA PHE A 121 -22.83 24.65 13.96
C PHE A 121 -21.70 25.58 14.48
N ALA A 122 -21.51 25.66 15.80
CA ALA A 122 -20.45 26.44 16.41
C ALA A 122 -19.81 25.63 17.52
N CYS A 123 -18.53 25.31 17.35
CA CYS A 123 -17.78 24.55 18.36
C CYS A 123 -16.51 25.28 18.77
N THR A 124 -16.14 25.11 20.02
CA THR A 124 -14.94 25.68 20.62
C THR A 124 -14.17 24.61 21.38
N ILE A 125 -12.88 24.81 21.49
CA ILE A 125 -11.98 24.02 22.33
C ILE A 125 -11.42 24.93 23.40
N GLU A 126 -11.56 24.52 24.65
CA GLU A 126 -10.96 25.17 25.82
C GLU A 126 -9.80 24.30 26.34
N ALA A 127 -8.59 24.83 26.27
CA ALA A 127 -7.38 24.17 26.76
C ALA A 127 -6.48 25.15 27.48
N GLY A 128 -6.08 24.85 28.72
CA GLY A 128 -5.19 25.70 29.51
C GLY A 128 -5.73 27.11 29.72
N GLY A 129 -7.06 27.26 29.88
CA GLY A 129 -7.73 28.57 30.07
C GLY A 129 -7.84 29.43 28.78
N ARG A 130 -7.47 28.88 27.63
CA ARG A 130 -7.65 29.54 26.32
C ARG A 130 -8.79 28.87 25.56
N VAL A 131 -9.63 29.69 24.95
CA VAL A 131 -10.75 29.23 24.10
C VAL A 131 -10.43 29.51 22.67
N GLY A 132 -10.51 28.49 21.82
CA GLY A 132 -10.34 28.60 20.37
C GLY A 132 -11.56 28.07 19.63
N TYR A 133 -11.95 28.75 18.54
CA TYR A 133 -12.98 28.24 17.63
C TYR A 133 -12.41 27.14 16.75
N VAL A 134 -13.20 26.12 16.47
CA VAL A 134 -12.87 25.06 15.54
C VAL A 134 -13.80 25.08 14.32
N ARG A 135 -13.19 24.89 13.16
CA ARG A 135 -13.94 24.78 11.91
C ARG A 135 -14.42 23.34 11.76
N LEU A 136 -15.73 23.18 11.68
CA LEU A 136 -16.34 21.90 11.38
C LEU A 136 -16.35 21.68 9.86
N THR A 137 -15.90 20.50 9.43
CA THR A 137 -15.89 20.06 8.04
C THR A 137 -16.54 18.68 7.93
N ARG A 138 -16.60 18.10 6.72
CA ARG A 138 -17.03 16.70 6.52
C ARG A 138 -15.95 15.92 5.77
N GLN A 139 -14.72 16.00 6.27
CA GLN A 139 -13.61 15.23 5.73
C GLN A 139 -13.66 13.81 6.29
N ASN A 140 -13.16 12.86 5.51
CA ASN A 140 -13.03 11.44 5.90
C ASN A 140 -14.33 10.79 6.42
N SER A 141 -15.51 11.27 5.96
CA SER A 141 -16.80 10.75 6.40
C SER A 141 -16.99 9.25 6.16
N TRP A 142 -16.26 8.68 5.22
CA TRP A 142 -16.23 7.25 4.93
C TRP A 142 -15.50 6.42 6.00
N GLY A 143 -14.55 7.02 6.75
CA GLY A 143 -13.86 6.42 7.88
C GLY A 143 -14.66 6.54 9.20
N ALA A 144 -15.68 7.38 9.22
CA ALA A 144 -16.52 7.55 10.41
C ALA A 144 -17.37 6.29 10.64
N GLY A 145 -16.96 5.45 11.58
CA GLY A 145 -17.63 4.21 11.92
C GLY A 145 -19.06 4.46 12.42
N GLU A 146 -19.99 3.53 12.17
CA GLU A 146 -21.33 3.56 12.73
C GLU A 146 -21.29 3.38 14.25
N ARG A 147 -22.03 4.22 14.96
CA ARG A 147 -22.18 4.14 16.42
C ARG A 147 -23.64 4.03 16.81
N PRO A 148 -24.05 2.99 17.54
CA PRO A 148 -25.44 2.80 17.94
C PRO A 148 -25.96 4.02 18.70
N GLY A 149 -27.08 4.59 18.23
CA GLY A 149 -27.72 5.75 18.84
C GLY A 149 -27.08 7.11 18.51
N PHE A 150 -25.99 7.14 17.76
CA PHE A 150 -25.30 8.36 17.34
C PHE A 150 -25.19 8.44 15.82
N ARG A 151 -25.17 9.67 15.32
CA ARG A 151 -24.98 9.98 13.91
C ARG A 151 -23.73 10.85 13.73
N TYR A 152 -22.85 10.45 12.82
CA TYR A 152 -21.74 11.31 12.38
C TYR A 152 -22.27 12.63 11.82
N THR A 153 -21.67 13.74 12.23
CA THR A 153 -22.11 15.08 11.79
C THR A 153 -20.99 15.91 11.18
N ALA A 154 -19.79 15.85 11.74
CA ALA A 154 -18.68 16.67 11.29
C ALA A 154 -17.34 16.07 11.71
N THR A 155 -16.29 16.57 11.07
CA THR A 155 -14.89 16.39 11.44
C THR A 155 -14.29 17.75 11.76
N PHE A 156 -13.37 17.81 12.71
CA PHE A 156 -12.53 18.98 12.93
C PHE A 156 -11.08 18.58 13.11
N GLU A 157 -10.17 19.49 12.79
CA GLU A 157 -8.74 19.37 13.05
C GLU A 157 -8.43 20.10 14.37
N SER A 158 -7.67 19.44 15.25
CA SER A 158 -7.33 20.05 16.53
C SER A 158 -6.23 21.09 16.42
N PRO A 159 -6.43 22.33 16.92
CA PRO A 159 -5.40 23.35 16.99
C PRO A 159 -4.44 23.19 18.19
N VAL A 160 -4.75 22.27 19.13
CA VAL A 160 -4.01 22.11 20.39
C VAL A 160 -3.65 20.66 20.67
N THR A 161 -2.66 20.47 21.55
CA THR A 161 -2.30 19.15 22.09
C THR A 161 -2.57 19.13 23.58
N GLY A 162 -3.14 18.03 24.07
CA GLY A 162 -3.38 17.78 25.50
C GLY A 162 -4.86 17.66 25.87
N LYS A 163 -5.15 17.70 27.17
CA LYS A 163 -6.51 17.65 27.68
C LYS A 163 -7.23 18.96 27.38
N ALA A 164 -8.43 18.87 26.84
CA ALA A 164 -9.25 20.00 26.47
C ALA A 164 -10.73 19.70 26.71
N ALA A 165 -11.54 20.74 26.86
CA ALA A 165 -12.99 20.65 26.86
C ALA A 165 -13.51 21.10 25.48
N PHE A 166 -14.24 20.23 24.80
CA PHE A 166 -14.88 20.52 23.54
C PHE A 166 -16.33 20.91 23.75
N ARG A 167 -16.70 22.13 23.40
CA ARG A 167 -18.04 22.69 23.55
C ARG A 167 -18.66 23.01 22.22
N CYS A 168 -19.94 22.76 22.08
CA CYS A 168 -20.68 23.08 20.83
C CYS A 168 -22.03 23.73 21.15
N GLY A 169 -22.40 24.69 20.31
CA GLY A 169 -23.75 25.22 20.23
C GLY A 169 -24.58 24.55 19.16
N GLY A 170 -25.90 24.75 19.22
CA GLY A 170 -26.84 24.29 18.19
C GLY A 170 -27.25 22.82 18.28
N THR A 171 -26.80 22.11 19.28
CA THR A 171 -27.27 20.75 19.59
C THR A 171 -27.49 20.60 21.08
N ASP A 172 -28.46 19.79 21.45
CA ASP A 172 -28.78 19.39 22.81
C ASP A 172 -28.60 17.88 22.96
N GLY A 173 -28.20 17.46 24.17
CA GLY A 173 -27.92 16.06 24.46
C GLY A 173 -26.47 15.64 24.15
N PRO A 174 -26.11 14.43 24.57
CA PRO A 174 -24.72 13.99 24.56
C PRO A 174 -24.14 13.93 23.16
N ILE A 175 -22.89 14.38 23.02
CA ILE A 175 -22.06 14.22 21.85
C ILE A 175 -20.89 13.29 22.16
N VAL A 176 -20.36 12.67 21.12
CA VAL A 176 -19.18 11.82 21.18
C VAL A 176 -18.15 12.37 20.22
N VAL A 177 -16.93 12.54 20.71
CA VAL A 177 -15.76 12.96 19.93
C VAL A 177 -14.77 11.81 19.91
N THR A 178 -14.37 11.38 18.73
CA THR A 178 -13.39 10.29 18.57
C THR A 178 -12.26 10.73 17.66
N PRO A 179 -11.04 10.24 17.87
CA PRO A 179 -10.00 10.41 16.88
C PRO A 179 -10.42 9.89 15.49
N ASP A 180 -9.86 10.46 14.45
CA ASP A 180 -9.98 9.93 13.09
C ASP A 180 -9.06 8.70 12.98
N ASP A 181 -9.64 7.50 12.90
CA ASP A 181 -8.96 6.22 12.80
C ASP A 181 -8.72 5.78 11.34
N THR A 182 -8.88 6.70 10.41
CA THR A 182 -8.67 6.45 8.97
C THR A 182 -7.25 5.97 8.69
N ALA A 183 -6.26 6.54 9.38
CA ALA A 183 -4.85 6.14 9.26
C ALA A 183 -4.65 4.67 9.64
N ASP A 184 -5.28 4.21 10.71
CA ASP A 184 -5.25 2.82 11.15
C ASP A 184 -5.86 1.87 10.12
N THR A 185 -6.95 2.27 9.50
CA THR A 185 -7.58 1.50 8.42
C THR A 185 -6.65 1.35 7.23
N TYR A 186 -5.95 2.41 6.81
CA TYR A 186 -4.95 2.34 5.76
C TYR A 186 -3.76 1.45 6.13
N LEU A 187 -3.28 1.53 7.37
CA LEU A 187 -2.19 0.66 7.84
C LEU A 187 -2.58 -0.81 7.81
N ARG A 188 -3.78 -1.16 8.26
CA ARG A 188 -4.30 -2.53 8.21
C ARG A 188 -4.44 -3.04 6.77
N LEU A 189 -5.01 -2.25 5.87
CA LEU A 189 -5.13 -2.61 4.45
C LEU A 189 -3.76 -2.80 3.79
N THR A 190 -2.82 -1.90 4.08
CA THR A 190 -1.44 -2.00 3.55
C THR A 190 -0.72 -3.22 4.12
N ALA A 191 -0.91 -3.54 5.40
CA ALA A 191 -0.35 -4.75 6.00
C ALA A 191 -0.89 -6.02 5.34
N LEU A 192 -2.21 -6.09 5.09
CA LEU A 192 -2.83 -7.22 4.40
C LEU A 192 -2.33 -7.37 2.95
N ALA A 193 -2.24 -6.25 2.22
CA ALA A 193 -1.71 -6.26 0.85
C ALA A 193 -0.25 -6.70 0.81
N SER A 194 0.57 -6.20 1.73
CA SER A 194 1.99 -6.58 1.84
C SER A 194 2.16 -8.05 2.23
N ALA A 195 1.33 -8.56 3.15
CA ALA A 195 1.31 -9.97 3.50
C ALA A 195 0.92 -10.86 2.31
N GLY A 196 -0.06 -10.45 1.51
CA GLY A 196 -0.45 -11.14 0.27
C GLY A 196 0.70 -11.21 -0.74
N LEU A 197 1.40 -10.08 -0.97
CA LEU A 197 2.56 -10.04 -1.86
C LEU A 197 3.72 -10.91 -1.34
N ALA A 198 3.98 -10.89 -0.04
CA ALA A 198 5.00 -11.73 0.57
C ALA A 198 4.67 -13.22 0.43
N ALA A 199 3.42 -13.61 0.67
CA ALA A 199 2.95 -14.99 0.46
C ALA A 199 3.12 -15.44 -1.00
N ALA A 200 2.76 -14.60 -1.97
CA ALA A 200 2.97 -14.86 -3.38
C ALA A 200 4.47 -15.03 -3.72
N ALA A 201 5.34 -14.19 -3.17
CA ALA A 201 6.79 -14.30 -3.33
C ALA A 201 7.32 -15.63 -2.81
N VAL A 202 6.86 -16.08 -1.63
CA VAL A 202 7.25 -17.37 -1.04
C VAL A 202 6.79 -18.53 -1.92
N VAL A 203 5.55 -18.52 -2.41
CA VAL A 203 5.03 -19.57 -3.29
C VAL A 203 5.83 -19.65 -4.59
N LEU A 204 6.09 -18.51 -5.22
CA LEU A 204 6.90 -18.45 -6.45
C LEU A 204 8.33 -18.94 -6.22
N PHE A 205 8.92 -18.57 -5.09
CA PHE A 205 10.25 -19.07 -4.71
C PHE A 205 10.24 -20.58 -4.53
N ALA A 206 9.28 -21.12 -3.78
CA ALA A 206 9.15 -22.56 -3.55
C ALA A 206 8.96 -23.34 -4.85
N VAL A 207 8.08 -22.88 -5.74
CA VAL A 207 7.86 -23.50 -7.07
C VAL A 207 9.14 -23.50 -7.90
N THR A 208 9.84 -22.37 -7.93
CA THR A 208 11.10 -22.25 -8.68
C THR A 208 12.17 -23.17 -8.12
N PHE A 209 12.29 -23.22 -6.81
CA PHE A 209 13.22 -24.11 -6.11
C PHE A 209 12.94 -25.59 -6.37
N LEU A 210 11.66 -26.01 -6.23
CA LEU A 210 11.24 -27.38 -6.48
C LEU A 210 11.51 -27.82 -7.92
N ARG A 211 11.16 -26.98 -8.91
CA ARG A 211 11.45 -27.26 -10.33
C ARG A 211 12.95 -27.45 -10.57
N ARG A 212 13.78 -26.64 -9.95
CA ARG A 212 15.24 -26.77 -10.06
C ARG A 212 15.76 -28.05 -9.39
N ALA A 213 15.27 -28.39 -8.22
CA ALA A 213 15.65 -29.60 -7.49
C ALA A 213 15.27 -30.88 -8.26
N LEU A 214 14.05 -30.91 -8.83
CA LEU A 214 13.57 -32.03 -9.67
C LEU A 214 14.38 -32.17 -10.95
N ALA A 215 14.70 -31.07 -11.63
CA ALA A 215 15.54 -31.09 -12.83
C ALA A 215 16.97 -31.61 -12.54
N GLY A 216 17.54 -31.25 -11.37
CA GLY A 216 18.84 -31.76 -10.93
C GLY A 216 18.85 -33.28 -10.70
N ARG A 217 17.78 -33.80 -10.05
CA ARG A 217 17.64 -35.25 -9.80
C ARG A 217 17.45 -36.05 -11.08
N ALA A 218 16.73 -35.53 -12.06
CA ALA A 218 16.54 -36.18 -13.37
C ALA A 218 17.88 -36.27 -14.15
N ALA A 219 18.70 -35.25 -14.09
CA ALA A 219 20.02 -35.24 -14.74
C ALA A 219 20.99 -36.27 -14.12
N GLY A 220 21.03 -36.36 -12.79
CA GLY A 220 21.88 -37.34 -12.09
C GLY A 220 21.52 -38.81 -12.38
N ARG A 221 20.20 -39.10 -12.52
CA ARG A 221 19.76 -40.47 -12.88
C ARG A 221 20.11 -40.84 -14.33
N ALA A 222 20.16 -39.89 -15.23
CA ALA A 222 20.55 -40.16 -16.62
C ALA A 222 22.04 -40.53 -16.70
N GLU A 223 22.90 -39.88 -15.93
CA GLU A 223 24.35 -40.10 -15.95
C GLU A 223 24.74 -41.50 -15.36
N THR A 224 24.05 -41.96 -14.32
CA THR A 224 24.28 -43.31 -13.75
C THR A 224 23.89 -44.42 -14.71
N ARG A 225 22.89 -44.22 -15.59
CA ARG A 225 22.41 -45.22 -16.55
C ARG A 225 23.34 -45.42 -17.73
N PHE A 226 24.26 -44.49 -17.99
CA PHE A 226 25.24 -44.61 -19.09
C PHE A 226 26.60 -45.20 -18.62
N ARG A 227 26.79 -45.38 -17.26
CA ARG A 227 28.03 -45.96 -16.69
C ARG A 227 27.95 -47.45 -16.40
N THR A 228 26.76 -48.04 -16.52
CA THR A 228 26.55 -49.52 -16.41
C THR A 228 26.36 -50.10 -17.80
#